data_2bce57b86300b557d5e37b498cca44a7
#
_entry.id   2bce57b86300b557d5e37b498cca44a7
#
_cell.length_a   1.000
_cell.length_b   1.000
_cell.length_c   1.000
_cell.angle_alpha   90.00
_cell.angle_beta   90.00
_cell.angle_gamma   90.00
#
_symmetry.space_group_name_H-M   'P 1'
#
loop_
_entity.id
_entity.type
_entity.pdbx_description
1 polymer ?
#
loop_
_entity_poly.entity_id
_entity_poly.type
_entity_poly.pdbx_seq_one_letter_code
_entity_poly.pdbx_strand_id
1 'polypeptide(L)'
;MASLARSILEEHLVRGELTPGTEIGISIDQTLAQDATGTMAMMQFELFGHERVEVETAVVYVDHNILQIDFKNPDDHRFLQSMSAKYGAWFSRPGNGICHYIHCERFATPGKTLIGADSHTTQSGSAGMIAIGAGGLDVAVCMAGHPFELPCPKIVGVFLENELQRPWIQAKDVILELLRRRGVRGGRGAIFEFTGPGVTTLSYTERGTIANMIAELGATAAHAAPAQ
;
A
#
# COMPACT_ATOMS: atom_id res chain seq x y z
N MET A 1 6.34 24.24 0.82
CA MET A 1 5.95 23.31 1.88
C MET A 1 6.95 22.16 1.87
N ALA A 2 7.32 21.66 3.07
CA ALA A 2 8.08 20.42 3.14
C ALA A 2 7.21 19.27 2.62
N SER A 3 7.78 18.32 1.91
CA SER A 3 7.07 17.12 1.42
C SER A 3 6.85 16.15 2.57
N LEU A 4 5.60 15.79 2.87
CA LEU A 4 5.26 14.81 3.90
C LEU A 4 5.74 13.42 3.50
N ALA A 5 5.61 13.06 2.24
CA ALA A 5 6.13 11.79 1.73
C ALA A 5 7.65 11.67 1.93
N ARG A 6 8.40 12.78 1.75
CA ARG A 6 9.83 12.81 2.02
C ARG A 6 10.14 12.64 3.52
N SER A 7 9.41 13.32 4.38
CA SER A 7 9.59 13.20 5.83
C SER A 7 9.37 11.76 6.32
N ILE A 8 8.33 11.09 5.81
CA ILE A 8 8.07 9.69 6.15
C ILE A 8 9.22 8.80 5.68
N LEU A 9 9.74 9.00 4.46
CA LEU A 9 10.91 8.24 3.98
C LEU A 9 12.16 8.52 4.83
N GLU A 10 12.39 9.76 5.29
CA GLU A 10 13.51 10.13 6.16
C GLU A 10 13.43 9.42 7.51
N GLU A 11 12.25 9.33 8.10
CA GLU A 11 12.01 8.65 9.38
C GLU A 11 12.22 7.13 9.30
N HIS A 12 11.96 6.53 8.13
CA HIS A 12 12.07 5.09 7.92
C HIS A 12 13.35 4.65 7.20
N LEU A 13 14.25 5.58 6.87
CA LEU A 13 15.47 5.27 6.14
C LEU A 13 16.44 4.47 7.03
N VAL A 14 16.74 3.24 6.65
CA VAL A 14 17.69 2.34 7.34
C VAL A 14 19.04 2.35 6.64
N ARG A 15 19.05 2.45 5.30
CA ARG A 15 20.27 2.39 4.48
C ARG A 15 20.16 3.27 3.24
N GLY A 16 21.30 3.83 2.80
CA GLY A 16 21.38 4.65 1.61
C GLY A 16 21.12 6.13 1.87
N GLU A 17 20.91 6.88 0.82
CA GLU A 17 20.61 8.32 0.84
C GLU A 17 19.38 8.61 -0.02
N LEU A 18 18.52 9.53 0.40
CA LEU A 18 17.31 9.92 -0.34
C LEU A 18 17.63 10.77 -1.57
N THR A 19 18.43 10.20 -2.46
CA THR A 19 18.75 10.74 -3.78
C THR A 19 18.00 9.93 -4.83
N PRO A 20 17.12 10.54 -5.65
CA PRO A 20 16.30 9.81 -6.61
C PRO A 20 17.11 8.88 -7.51
N GLY A 21 16.74 7.61 -7.55
CA GLY A 21 17.35 6.56 -8.36
C GLY A 21 18.50 5.80 -7.69
N THR A 22 19.01 6.25 -6.52
CA THR A 22 19.96 5.46 -5.72
C THR A 22 19.22 4.37 -4.95
N GLU A 23 19.90 3.28 -4.65
CA GLU A 23 19.33 2.20 -3.84
C GLU A 23 19.22 2.61 -2.37
N ILE A 24 18.05 2.42 -1.79
CA ILE A 24 17.75 2.68 -0.38
C ILE A 24 17.06 1.49 0.26
N GLY A 25 17.24 1.34 1.58
CA GLY A 25 16.46 0.43 2.41
C GLY A 25 15.61 1.21 3.40
N ILE A 26 14.32 0.95 3.45
CA ILE A 26 13.38 1.54 4.40
C ILE A 26 12.79 0.50 5.34
N SER A 27 12.60 0.85 6.60
CA SER A 27 11.85 0.02 7.54
C SER A 27 10.38 0.00 7.20
N ILE A 28 9.74 -1.14 7.45
CA ILE A 28 8.31 -1.34 7.18
C ILE A 28 7.58 -1.60 8.50
N ASP A 29 6.57 -0.79 8.78
CA ASP A 29 5.73 -0.94 9.98
C ASP A 29 4.63 -1.98 9.79
N GLN A 30 4.04 -2.05 8.60
CA GLN A 30 2.87 -2.87 8.35
C GLN A 30 3.01 -3.70 7.08
N THR A 31 2.45 -4.92 7.10
CA THR A 31 2.39 -5.78 5.92
C THR A 31 0.96 -6.21 5.62
N LEU A 32 0.66 -6.34 4.33
CA LEU A 32 -0.61 -6.80 3.79
C LEU A 32 -0.36 -7.98 2.84
N ALA A 33 -1.05 -9.08 3.06
CA ALA A 33 -1.13 -10.19 2.12
C ALA A 33 -2.60 -10.55 1.88
N GLN A 34 -2.93 -11.11 0.73
CA GLN A 34 -4.27 -11.55 0.39
C GLN A 34 -4.24 -12.96 -0.22
N ASP A 35 -5.38 -13.61 -0.34
CA ASP A 35 -5.46 -15.04 -0.62
C ASP A 35 -5.00 -15.47 -2.03
N ALA A 36 -4.84 -14.56 -2.98
CA ALA A 36 -4.28 -14.91 -4.29
C ALA A 36 -2.73 -14.98 -4.28
N THR A 37 -2.06 -14.26 -3.37
CA THR A 37 -0.59 -14.13 -3.32
C THR A 37 -0.01 -14.54 -1.95
N GLY A 38 -0.80 -14.50 -0.91
CA GLY A 38 -0.38 -14.66 0.48
C GLY A 38 0.09 -16.07 0.82
N THR A 39 -0.47 -17.11 0.18
CA THR A 39 -0.01 -18.49 0.41
C THR A 39 1.48 -18.61 0.12
N MET A 40 1.94 -18.11 -1.02
CA MET A 40 3.36 -18.10 -1.38
C MET A 40 4.19 -17.24 -0.41
N ALA A 41 3.71 -16.04 -0.07
CA ALA A 41 4.39 -15.15 0.86
C ALA A 41 4.58 -15.80 2.25
N MET A 42 3.54 -16.46 2.78
CA MET A 42 3.62 -17.14 4.08
C MET A 42 4.52 -18.37 4.05
N MET A 43 4.54 -19.11 2.95
CA MET A 43 5.49 -20.22 2.78
C MET A 43 6.94 -19.72 2.74
N GLN A 44 7.20 -18.61 2.06
CA GLN A 44 8.52 -17.97 2.01
C GLN A 44 8.92 -17.43 3.39
N PHE A 45 7.98 -16.81 4.12
CA PHE A 45 8.23 -16.36 5.48
C PHE A 45 8.61 -17.51 6.42
N GLU A 46 7.95 -18.66 6.31
CA GLU A 46 8.26 -19.85 7.12
C GLU A 46 9.72 -20.31 6.95
N LEU A 47 10.29 -20.16 5.75
CA LEU A 47 11.68 -20.53 5.47
C LEU A 47 12.72 -19.68 6.21
N PHE A 48 12.36 -18.46 6.65
CA PHE A 48 13.25 -17.63 7.47
C PHE A 48 13.41 -18.15 8.91
N GLY A 49 12.52 -19.02 9.37
CA GLY A 49 12.61 -19.66 10.69
C GLY A 49 12.26 -18.76 11.88
N HIS A 50 11.59 -17.64 11.66
CA HIS A 50 11.09 -16.78 12.73
C HIS A 50 9.93 -17.42 13.46
N GLU A 51 9.83 -17.19 14.76
CA GLU A 51 8.70 -17.65 15.57
C GLU A 51 7.45 -16.79 15.40
N ARG A 52 7.63 -15.52 15.04
CA ARG A 52 6.57 -14.51 14.85
C ARG A 52 6.95 -13.51 13.76
N VAL A 53 5.96 -12.79 13.25
CA VAL A 53 6.21 -11.61 12.43
C VAL A 53 6.87 -10.52 13.26
N GLU A 54 7.84 -9.80 12.66
CA GLU A 54 8.64 -8.78 13.33
C GLU A 54 8.13 -7.35 13.08
N VAL A 55 7.17 -7.19 12.16
CA VAL A 55 6.54 -5.88 11.90
C VAL A 55 5.47 -5.56 12.95
N GLU A 56 5.18 -4.28 13.14
CA GLU A 56 4.15 -3.80 14.07
C GLU A 56 2.78 -4.43 13.80
N THR A 57 2.40 -4.52 12.53
CA THR A 57 1.12 -5.07 12.10
C THR A 57 1.26 -5.87 10.81
N ALA A 58 0.95 -7.16 10.87
CA ALA A 58 0.83 -8.01 9.69
C ALA A 58 -0.62 -8.48 9.56
N VAL A 59 -1.22 -8.30 8.39
CA VAL A 59 -2.61 -8.69 8.14
C VAL A 59 -2.71 -9.53 6.89
N VAL A 60 -3.40 -10.66 7.01
CA VAL A 60 -3.69 -11.58 5.91
C VAL A 60 -5.20 -11.56 5.64
N TYR A 61 -5.57 -11.30 4.40
CA TYR A 61 -6.96 -11.12 3.96
C TYR A 61 -7.41 -12.28 3.08
N VAL A 62 -8.70 -12.60 3.15
CA VAL A 62 -9.37 -13.44 2.16
C VAL A 62 -10.45 -12.61 1.49
N ASP A 63 -10.15 -12.11 0.28
CA ASP A 63 -11.03 -11.23 -0.47
C ASP A 63 -11.00 -11.41 -1.99
N HIS A 64 -9.98 -12.07 -2.55
CA HIS A 64 -9.84 -12.30 -3.99
C HIS A 64 -10.57 -13.56 -4.46
N ASN A 65 -10.47 -14.67 -3.75
CA ASN A 65 -11.05 -15.97 -4.11
C ASN A 65 -12.24 -16.35 -3.22
N ILE A 66 -13.15 -15.40 -2.95
CA ILE A 66 -14.36 -15.66 -2.15
C ILE A 66 -15.27 -16.66 -2.86
N LEU A 67 -15.41 -16.56 -4.19
CA LEU A 67 -16.05 -17.59 -5.00
C LEU A 67 -15.05 -18.74 -5.23
N GLN A 68 -15.21 -19.78 -4.44
CA GLN A 68 -14.35 -20.96 -4.47
C GLN A 68 -14.84 -21.91 -5.56
N ILE A 69 -14.02 -22.09 -6.60
CA ILE A 69 -14.40 -22.92 -7.76
C ILE A 69 -14.07 -24.39 -7.52
N ASP A 70 -12.99 -24.67 -6.78
CA ASP A 70 -12.53 -26.03 -6.44
C ASP A 70 -11.99 -26.09 -4.99
N PHE A 71 -11.32 -27.16 -4.63
CA PHE A 71 -10.77 -27.37 -3.29
C PHE A 71 -9.52 -26.50 -2.98
N LYS A 72 -8.86 -25.95 -3.97
CA LYS A 72 -7.59 -25.21 -3.79
C LYS A 72 -7.80 -23.91 -3.00
N ASN A 73 -8.80 -23.12 -3.37
CA ASN A 73 -9.08 -21.89 -2.65
C ASN A 73 -9.42 -22.13 -1.16
N PRO A 74 -10.33 -23.09 -0.80
CA PRO A 74 -10.54 -23.44 0.60
C PRO A 74 -9.28 -23.90 1.34
N ASP A 75 -8.40 -24.64 0.68
CA ASP A 75 -7.14 -25.09 1.28
C ASP A 75 -6.19 -23.90 1.51
N ASP A 76 -6.07 -22.99 0.56
CA ASP A 76 -5.33 -21.73 0.72
C ASP A 76 -5.88 -20.90 1.89
N HIS A 77 -7.21 -20.74 2.00
CA HIS A 77 -7.82 -20.00 3.10
C HIS A 77 -7.53 -20.62 4.47
N ARG A 78 -7.60 -21.95 4.58
CA ARG A 78 -7.26 -22.68 5.81
C ARG A 78 -5.78 -22.58 6.14
N PHE A 79 -4.91 -22.70 5.14
CA PHE A 79 -3.47 -22.51 5.29
C PHE A 79 -3.18 -21.11 5.82
N LEU A 80 -3.68 -20.07 5.19
CA LEU A 80 -3.48 -18.67 5.59
C LEU A 80 -4.00 -18.40 7.01
N GLN A 81 -5.14 -18.96 7.38
CA GLN A 81 -5.68 -18.86 8.73
C GLN A 81 -4.75 -19.51 9.76
N SER A 82 -4.24 -20.71 9.47
CA SER A 82 -3.34 -21.45 10.36
C SER A 82 -1.99 -20.75 10.50
N MET A 83 -1.44 -20.25 9.41
CA MET A 83 -0.17 -19.51 9.39
C MET A 83 -0.27 -18.17 10.12
N SER A 84 -1.38 -17.45 9.93
CA SER A 84 -1.63 -16.21 10.67
C SER A 84 -1.67 -16.47 12.18
N ALA A 85 -2.36 -17.52 12.62
CA ALA A 85 -2.41 -17.90 14.02
C ALA A 85 -1.04 -18.34 14.56
N LYS A 86 -0.27 -19.10 13.77
CA LYS A 86 1.07 -19.57 14.14
C LYS A 86 2.05 -18.42 14.34
N TYR A 87 2.06 -17.44 13.44
CA TYR A 87 3.05 -16.37 13.43
C TYR A 87 2.56 -15.04 14.01
N GLY A 88 1.33 -14.98 14.52
CA GLY A 88 0.78 -13.81 15.20
C GLY A 88 0.35 -12.68 14.26
N ALA A 89 0.05 -12.99 12.99
CA ALA A 89 -0.59 -12.06 12.07
C ALA A 89 -2.10 -12.02 12.28
N TRP A 90 -2.72 -10.89 11.95
CA TRP A 90 -4.18 -10.77 11.89
C TRP A 90 -4.72 -11.52 10.67
N PHE A 91 -5.86 -12.17 10.84
CA PHE A 91 -6.54 -12.87 9.76
C PHE A 91 -7.93 -12.28 9.51
N SER A 92 -8.13 -11.71 8.34
CA SER A 92 -9.43 -11.20 7.89
C SER A 92 -10.17 -12.25 7.08
N ARG A 93 -11.27 -12.75 7.64
CA ARG A 93 -12.06 -13.84 7.06
C ARG A 93 -12.78 -13.43 5.77
N PRO A 94 -13.14 -14.41 4.91
CA PRO A 94 -14.02 -14.17 3.76
C PRO A 94 -15.29 -13.44 4.18
N GLY A 95 -15.71 -12.46 3.39
CA GLY A 95 -16.93 -11.70 3.63
C GLY A 95 -16.76 -10.43 4.48
N ASN A 96 -15.58 -10.18 5.07
CA ASN A 96 -15.33 -8.91 5.76
C ASN A 96 -15.29 -7.70 4.81
N GLY A 97 -14.81 -7.90 3.59
CA GLY A 97 -14.66 -6.86 2.57
C GLY A 97 -13.31 -6.89 1.89
N ILE A 98 -13.08 -5.94 1.01
CA ILE A 98 -11.85 -5.80 0.22
C ILE A 98 -10.68 -5.41 1.14
N CYS A 99 -9.54 -6.09 0.99
CA CYS A 99 -8.35 -5.93 1.84
C CYS A 99 -7.94 -4.47 2.03
N HIS A 100 -7.88 -3.68 0.97
CA HIS A 100 -7.45 -2.29 1.03
C HIS A 100 -8.41 -1.40 1.82
N TYR A 101 -9.74 -1.62 1.70
CA TYR A 101 -10.72 -0.85 2.48
C TYR A 101 -10.69 -1.22 3.94
N ILE A 102 -10.62 -2.53 4.25
CA ILE A 102 -10.52 -3.00 5.64
C ILE A 102 -9.20 -2.53 6.27
N HIS A 103 -8.10 -2.55 5.50
CA HIS A 103 -6.81 -2.05 6.01
C HIS A 103 -6.88 -0.55 6.33
N CYS A 104 -7.42 0.24 5.41
CA CYS A 104 -7.63 1.67 5.60
C CYS A 104 -8.54 2.00 6.80
N GLU A 105 -9.57 1.18 7.02
CA GLU A 105 -10.55 1.41 8.10
C GLU A 105 -10.01 1.02 9.49
N ARG A 106 -9.15 -0.02 9.56
CA ARG A 106 -8.81 -0.65 10.82
C ARG A 106 -7.36 -0.54 11.26
N PHE A 107 -6.43 -0.41 10.31
CA PHE A 107 -5.00 -0.53 10.58
C PHE A 107 -4.19 0.65 10.08
N ALA A 108 -4.63 1.33 9.02
CA ALA A 108 -3.86 2.42 8.43
C ALA A 108 -3.62 3.56 9.44
N THR A 109 -2.36 3.94 9.56
CA THR A 109 -1.91 4.97 10.50
C THR A 109 -1.06 6.00 9.77
N PRO A 110 -1.40 7.31 9.87
CA PRO A 110 -0.59 8.36 9.23
C PRO A 110 0.87 8.29 9.63
N GLY A 111 1.77 8.56 8.69
CA GLY A 111 3.21 8.56 8.92
C GLY A 111 3.88 7.19 8.89
N LYS A 112 3.12 6.10 8.84
CA LYS A 112 3.65 4.73 8.78
C LYS A 112 3.91 4.26 7.35
N THR A 113 4.72 3.19 7.24
CA THR A 113 5.00 2.48 6.00
C THR A 113 4.21 1.18 5.92
N LEU A 114 3.74 0.83 4.73
CA LEU A 114 3.04 -0.41 4.44
C LEU A 114 3.60 -1.04 3.17
N ILE A 115 3.89 -2.33 3.21
CA ILE A 115 4.14 -3.13 2.00
C ILE A 115 3.07 -4.20 1.85
N GLY A 116 2.55 -4.38 0.65
CA GLY A 116 1.51 -5.36 0.38
C GLY A 116 1.76 -6.20 -0.86
N ALA A 117 1.41 -7.48 -0.79
CA ALA A 117 1.47 -8.40 -1.91
C ALA A 117 0.28 -8.19 -2.88
N ASP A 118 -0.03 -6.92 -3.13
CA ASP A 118 -1.09 -6.46 -4.02
C ASP A 118 -0.75 -5.09 -4.60
N SER A 119 -0.99 -4.88 -5.88
CA SER A 119 -0.65 -3.63 -6.59
C SER A 119 -1.40 -2.41 -6.07
N HIS A 120 -2.62 -2.58 -5.53
CA HIS A 120 -3.46 -1.50 -5.02
C HIS A 120 -3.25 -1.21 -3.52
N THR A 121 -2.20 -1.75 -2.91
CA THR A 121 -1.74 -1.39 -1.56
C THR A 121 -1.56 0.12 -1.39
N THR A 122 -1.25 0.82 -2.49
CA THR A 122 -1.12 2.28 -2.55
C THR A 122 -2.35 3.04 -2.02
N GLN A 123 -3.54 2.39 -1.94
CA GLN A 123 -4.77 3.01 -1.40
C GLN A 123 -4.57 3.57 0.01
N SER A 124 -3.73 2.95 0.85
CA SER A 124 -3.47 3.43 2.22
C SER A 124 -2.71 4.77 2.26
N GLY A 125 -2.22 5.25 1.13
CA GLY A 125 -1.73 6.62 0.99
C GLY A 125 -2.79 7.69 1.23
N SER A 126 -4.08 7.36 1.13
CA SER A 126 -5.20 8.22 1.53
C SER A 126 -5.24 8.50 3.03
N ALA A 127 -4.71 7.60 3.83
CA ALA A 127 -4.55 7.74 5.27
C ALA A 127 -3.26 8.48 5.68
N GLY A 128 -2.41 8.86 4.71
CA GLY A 128 -1.13 9.50 4.99
C GLY A 128 0.01 8.52 5.26
N MET A 129 -0.10 7.29 4.74
CA MET A 129 0.99 6.30 4.75
C MET A 129 1.84 6.39 3.48
N ILE A 130 3.05 5.85 3.53
CA ILE A 130 3.77 5.40 2.34
C ILE A 130 3.46 3.91 2.17
N ALA A 131 2.56 3.62 1.25
CA ALA A 131 2.05 2.27 1.01
C ALA A 131 2.44 1.80 -0.39
N ILE A 132 3.11 0.65 -0.46
CA ILE A 132 3.78 0.15 -1.66
C ILE A 132 3.28 -1.26 -1.98
N GLY A 133 2.86 -1.50 -3.22
CA GLY A 133 2.61 -2.83 -3.74
C GLY A 133 3.91 -3.50 -4.18
N ALA A 134 4.14 -4.73 -3.75
CA ALA A 134 5.37 -5.48 -4.03
C ALA A 134 5.10 -6.97 -4.23
N GLY A 135 6.13 -7.76 -4.50
CA GLY A 135 6.03 -9.21 -4.60
C GLY A 135 5.86 -9.90 -3.25
N GLY A 136 5.32 -11.12 -3.27
CA GLY A 136 5.13 -11.90 -2.05
C GLY A 136 6.44 -12.15 -1.27
N LEU A 137 7.57 -12.32 -1.97
CA LEU A 137 8.87 -12.47 -1.34
C LEU A 137 9.30 -11.20 -0.59
N ASP A 138 9.10 -10.04 -1.18
CA ASP A 138 9.43 -8.76 -0.54
C ASP A 138 8.60 -8.58 0.74
N VAL A 139 7.31 -8.93 0.68
CA VAL A 139 6.44 -8.89 1.86
C VAL A 139 6.94 -9.86 2.94
N ALA A 140 7.32 -11.09 2.56
CA ALA A 140 7.86 -12.08 3.50
C ALA A 140 9.17 -11.60 4.16
N VAL A 141 10.07 -10.99 3.39
CA VAL A 141 11.33 -10.40 3.89
C VAL A 141 11.04 -9.29 4.91
N CYS A 142 10.08 -8.42 4.61
CA CYS A 142 9.67 -7.35 5.54
C CYS A 142 8.97 -7.90 6.79
N MET A 143 8.12 -8.94 6.65
CA MET A 143 7.53 -9.63 7.80
C MET A 143 8.59 -10.21 8.76
N ALA A 144 9.76 -10.57 8.23
CA ALA A 144 10.93 -11.02 9.00
C ALA A 144 11.79 -9.88 9.57
N GLY A 145 11.31 -8.63 9.52
CA GLY A 145 11.99 -7.47 10.12
C GLY A 145 13.10 -6.87 9.26
N HIS A 146 13.29 -7.34 8.03
CA HIS A 146 14.29 -6.77 7.14
C HIS A 146 13.75 -5.54 6.40
N PRO A 147 14.61 -4.56 6.06
CA PRO A 147 14.19 -3.40 5.31
C PRO A 147 13.74 -3.77 3.89
N PHE A 148 12.78 -3.01 3.37
CA PHE A 148 12.43 -3.07 1.96
C PHE A 148 13.43 -2.26 1.14
N GLU A 149 14.01 -2.90 0.14
CA GLU A 149 15.01 -2.29 -0.73
C GLU A 149 14.39 -1.87 -2.06
N LEU A 150 14.61 -0.61 -2.42
CA LEU A 150 14.09 -0.04 -3.66
C LEU A 150 14.98 1.10 -4.17
N PRO A 151 14.95 1.40 -5.48
CA PRO A 151 15.49 2.65 -5.96
C PRO A 151 14.71 3.83 -5.36
N CYS A 152 15.42 4.78 -4.76
CA CYS A 152 14.81 5.97 -4.13
C CYS A 152 13.84 6.64 -5.11
N PRO A 153 12.54 6.71 -4.79
CA PRO A 153 11.55 7.26 -5.69
C PRO A 153 11.66 8.78 -5.77
N LYS A 154 11.31 9.33 -6.94
CA LYS A 154 11.07 10.76 -7.10
C LYS A 154 9.76 11.13 -6.44
N ILE A 155 9.70 12.29 -5.79
CA ILE A 155 8.43 12.82 -5.28
C ILE A 155 7.88 13.80 -6.32
N VAL A 156 6.68 13.52 -6.79
CA VAL A 156 5.96 14.32 -7.77
C VAL A 156 4.77 14.98 -7.10
N GLY A 157 4.83 16.29 -6.90
CA GLY A 157 3.73 17.06 -6.35
C GLY A 157 2.59 17.21 -7.36
N VAL A 158 1.36 16.92 -6.91
CA VAL A 158 0.12 17.20 -7.64
C VAL A 158 -0.66 18.23 -6.83
N PHE A 159 -0.71 19.46 -7.33
CA PHE A 159 -1.39 20.54 -6.64
C PHE A 159 -2.84 20.66 -7.10
N LEU A 160 -3.79 20.48 -6.18
CA LEU A 160 -5.22 20.64 -6.42
C LEU A 160 -5.67 22.00 -5.89
N GLU A 161 -6.05 22.91 -6.81
CA GLU A 161 -6.38 24.30 -6.46
C GLU A 161 -7.79 24.48 -5.91
N ASN A 162 -8.76 23.79 -6.52
CA ASN A 162 -10.19 24.01 -6.29
C ASN A 162 -10.90 22.73 -5.92
N GLU A 163 -12.20 22.81 -5.66
CA GLU A 163 -13.08 21.66 -5.44
C GLU A 163 -13.68 21.13 -6.74
N LEU A 164 -14.25 19.93 -6.69
CA LEU A 164 -15.00 19.32 -7.78
C LEU A 164 -16.37 20.02 -7.90
N GLN A 165 -16.53 20.88 -8.91
CA GLN A 165 -17.66 21.81 -8.98
C GLN A 165 -18.92 21.22 -9.65
N ARG A 166 -18.79 20.12 -10.41
CA ARG A 166 -19.90 19.54 -11.17
C ARG A 166 -20.38 18.26 -10.50
N PRO A 167 -21.69 18.04 -10.34
CA PRO A 167 -22.23 16.91 -9.58
C PRO A 167 -21.89 15.53 -10.16
N TRP A 168 -21.49 15.47 -11.43
CA TRP A 168 -21.05 14.21 -12.10
C TRP A 168 -19.53 14.06 -12.20
N ILE A 169 -18.74 15.01 -11.73
CA ILE A 169 -17.28 14.88 -11.67
C ILE A 169 -16.91 14.35 -10.28
N GLN A 170 -16.13 13.28 -10.26
CA GLN A 170 -15.72 12.57 -9.06
C GLN A 170 -14.19 12.50 -8.94
N ALA A 171 -13.69 12.09 -7.80
CA ALA A 171 -12.25 11.88 -7.57
C ALA A 171 -11.62 10.92 -8.60
N LYS A 172 -12.40 9.98 -9.15
CA LYS A 172 -11.95 9.09 -10.22
C LYS A 172 -11.57 9.88 -11.49
N ASP A 173 -12.24 10.97 -11.79
CA ASP A 173 -11.91 11.80 -12.97
C ASP A 173 -10.57 12.50 -12.80
N VAL A 174 -10.17 12.85 -11.57
CA VAL A 174 -8.86 13.42 -11.26
C VAL A 174 -7.75 12.46 -11.64
N ILE A 175 -7.86 11.21 -11.19
CA ILE A 175 -6.83 10.20 -11.49
C ILE A 175 -6.85 9.76 -12.97
N LEU A 176 -8.02 9.70 -13.59
CA LEU A 176 -8.15 9.42 -15.03
C LEU A 176 -7.51 10.53 -15.87
N GLU A 177 -7.67 11.79 -15.50
CA GLU A 177 -7.00 12.90 -16.17
C GLU A 177 -5.48 12.85 -15.99
N LEU A 178 -5.00 12.45 -14.82
CA LEU A 178 -3.58 12.24 -14.59
C LEU A 178 -3.03 11.11 -15.46
N LEU A 179 -3.77 9.99 -15.58
CA LEU A 179 -3.48 8.88 -16.48
C LEU A 179 -3.45 9.32 -17.95
N ARG A 180 -4.42 10.12 -18.37
CA ARG A 180 -4.47 10.65 -19.73
C ARG A 180 -3.22 11.49 -20.06
N ARG A 181 -2.74 12.29 -19.10
CA ARG A 181 -1.56 13.15 -19.28
C ARG A 181 -0.23 12.39 -19.23
N ARG A 182 -0.12 11.39 -18.37
CA ARG A 182 1.16 10.72 -18.06
C ARG A 182 1.27 9.33 -18.68
N GLY A 183 0.15 8.70 -19.01
CA GLY A 183 0.09 7.31 -19.45
C GLY A 183 0.43 6.30 -18.34
N VAL A 184 0.27 5.03 -18.63
CA VAL A 184 0.45 3.91 -17.68
C VAL A 184 1.90 3.66 -17.21
N ARG A 185 2.87 4.41 -17.73
CA ARG A 185 4.28 4.33 -17.32
C ARG A 185 4.79 5.65 -16.73
N GLY A 186 3.94 6.65 -16.65
CA GLY A 186 4.32 8.01 -16.22
C GLY A 186 4.61 8.14 -14.73
N GLY A 187 4.27 7.12 -13.93
CA GLY A 187 4.51 7.08 -12.50
C GLY A 187 5.72 6.25 -12.06
N ARG A 188 6.42 5.58 -12.98
CA ARG A 188 7.52 4.68 -12.63
C ARG A 188 8.59 5.35 -11.78
N GLY A 189 8.92 4.72 -10.64
CA GLY A 189 9.93 5.22 -9.71
C GLY A 189 9.54 6.56 -9.06
N ALA A 190 8.24 6.82 -8.90
CA ALA A 190 7.75 8.05 -8.29
C ALA A 190 6.70 7.78 -7.21
N ILE A 191 6.69 8.64 -6.20
CA ILE A 191 5.60 8.81 -5.26
C ILE A 191 4.85 10.08 -5.66
N PHE A 192 3.53 9.99 -5.81
CA PHE A 192 2.70 11.14 -6.11
C PHE A 192 2.13 11.71 -4.81
N GLU A 193 2.50 12.94 -4.50
CA GLU A 193 2.04 13.66 -3.32
C GLU A 193 0.99 14.69 -3.73
N PHE A 194 -0.27 14.47 -3.31
CA PHE A 194 -1.38 15.36 -3.59
C PHE A 194 -1.44 16.44 -2.50
N THR A 195 -1.40 17.69 -2.92
CA THR A 195 -1.34 18.86 -2.04
C THR A 195 -2.28 19.96 -2.52
N GLY A 196 -2.36 21.04 -1.76
CA GLY A 196 -3.20 22.20 -2.07
C GLY A 196 -4.58 22.17 -1.44
N PRO A 197 -5.33 23.26 -1.54
CA PRO A 197 -6.63 23.40 -0.88
C PRO A 197 -7.67 22.40 -1.39
N GLY A 198 -7.58 21.96 -2.64
CA GLY A 198 -8.49 20.98 -3.22
C GLY A 198 -8.44 19.60 -2.54
N VAL A 199 -7.30 19.20 -1.94
CA VAL A 199 -7.21 17.92 -1.22
C VAL A 199 -8.13 17.91 0.01
N THR A 200 -8.28 19.05 0.69
CA THR A 200 -9.14 19.17 1.88
C THR A 200 -10.63 19.11 1.57
N THR A 201 -11.02 19.34 0.32
CA THR A 201 -12.40 19.23 -0.13
C THR A 201 -12.81 17.80 -0.48
N LEU A 202 -11.83 16.90 -0.66
CA LEU A 202 -12.06 15.48 -0.94
C LEU A 202 -12.31 14.72 0.36
N SER A 203 -13.35 13.90 0.37
CA SER A 203 -13.59 12.94 1.45
C SER A 203 -12.45 11.91 1.52
N TYR A 204 -12.36 11.19 2.64
CA TYR A 204 -11.38 10.12 2.83
C TYR A 204 -11.47 9.05 1.72
N THR A 205 -12.69 8.63 1.36
CA THR A 205 -12.92 7.63 0.34
C THR A 205 -12.59 8.12 -1.07
N GLU A 206 -12.79 9.40 -1.36
CA GLU A 206 -12.38 10.01 -2.63
C GLU A 206 -10.86 10.07 -2.77
N ARG A 207 -10.15 10.44 -1.70
CA ARG A 207 -8.69 10.34 -1.67
C ARG A 207 -8.22 8.88 -1.82
N GLY A 208 -8.97 7.93 -1.23
CA GLY A 208 -8.74 6.49 -1.41
C GLY A 208 -8.83 6.05 -2.85
N THR A 209 -9.81 6.56 -3.61
CA THR A 209 -9.95 6.27 -5.04
C THR A 209 -8.74 6.76 -5.83
N ILE A 210 -8.26 7.97 -5.55
CA ILE A 210 -7.08 8.54 -6.22
C ILE A 210 -5.83 7.70 -5.88
N ALA A 211 -5.61 7.43 -4.59
CA ALA A 211 -4.45 6.68 -4.12
C ALA A 211 -4.45 5.22 -4.60
N ASN A 212 -5.62 4.58 -4.70
CA ASN A 212 -5.77 3.25 -5.25
C ASN A 212 -5.35 3.20 -6.73
N MET A 213 -5.92 4.08 -7.55
CA MET A 213 -5.70 4.07 -8.98
C MET A 213 -4.34 4.64 -9.41
N ILE A 214 -3.52 5.14 -8.49
CA ILE A 214 -2.15 5.56 -8.83
C ILE A 214 -1.29 4.37 -9.29
N ALA A 215 -1.64 3.16 -8.88
CA ALA A 215 -1.02 1.93 -9.36
C ALA A 215 -1.11 1.78 -10.89
N GLU A 216 -2.18 2.29 -11.50
CA GLU A 216 -2.37 2.25 -12.95
C GLU A 216 -1.39 3.16 -13.73
N LEU A 217 -0.80 4.17 -13.06
CA LEU A 217 0.31 4.94 -13.61
C LEU A 217 1.65 4.20 -13.50
N GLY A 218 1.70 3.06 -12.80
CA GLY A 218 2.93 2.37 -12.41
C GLY A 218 3.72 3.11 -11.33
N ALA A 219 3.06 3.93 -10.53
CA ALA A 219 3.69 4.66 -9.43
C ALA A 219 4.07 3.74 -8.27
N THR A 220 5.12 4.12 -7.54
CA THR A 220 5.57 3.39 -6.33
C THR A 220 4.56 3.53 -5.21
N ALA A 221 4.05 4.73 -4.97
CA ALA A 221 3.07 5.04 -3.94
C ALA A 221 2.32 6.35 -4.26
N ALA A 222 1.25 6.60 -3.50
CA ALA A 222 0.60 7.90 -3.41
C ALA A 222 0.58 8.38 -1.96
N HIS A 223 0.59 9.68 -1.75
CA HIS A 223 0.28 10.33 -0.49
C HIS A 223 -0.81 11.37 -0.75
N ALA A 224 -2.00 11.13 -0.24
CA ALA A 224 -3.18 11.95 -0.51
C ALA A 224 -3.91 12.37 0.79
N ALA A 225 -3.20 12.47 1.91
CA ALA A 225 -3.73 13.02 3.14
C ALA A 225 -3.52 14.55 3.19
N PRO A 226 -4.49 15.32 3.70
CA PRO A 226 -4.26 16.73 3.94
C PRO A 226 -3.17 16.91 4.99
N ALA A 227 -2.33 17.94 4.84
CA ALA A 227 -1.43 18.36 5.92
C ALA A 227 -2.27 18.72 7.15
N GLN A 228 -1.89 18.20 8.30
CA GLN A 228 -2.47 18.56 9.60
C GLN A 228 -1.99 19.93 10.03
#